data_8979eb2f75020b5d09074352bb5ac59c
#
_entry.id   8979eb2f75020b5d09074352bb5ac59c
#
_cell.length_a   1.000
_cell.length_b   1.000
_cell.length_c   1.000
_cell.angle_alpha   90.00
_cell.angle_beta   90.00
_cell.angle_gamma   90.00
#
_symmetry.space_group_name_H-M   'P 1'
#
loop_
_entity.id
_entity.type
_entity.pdbx_description
1 polymer ?
#
loop_
_entity_poly.entity_id
_entity_poly.type
_entity_poly.pdbx_seq_one_letter_code
_entity_poly.pdbx_strand_id
1 'polypeptide(L)'
;MTLGIENAANMISATGALASTIAITSVYYFIAARIILGIGEAGNFPAAIKVTAEYFPKKDRAFSTSIFNAGSTIGALIAPLCIPTLARYFQRMGVGNGWEMAFIVIGGLGFIWMGLWIFMYKKPDENPHVNAAELAYIEQDKDNEKDKKATTPTTKDEKSISFLQCFKYPQTWAVFFGKFMTDGVWWFFLFWTPSYLNTQFGIKTSDGLGIALIFTLYAITMLSIYGGKLPSIIIKKTGLNPYAARMRAMLIFAFFPLLVLLAQPLGTISPWFPVILIGIGGAAHQSWSANIFSTVGDMFPKTAIATVTGIGGMAGGIGCMVLQYIAGELFVYAGETNMTFMGFEGKPAGYFVIFCVCAVAYLIGWCIMKALVPKYKPIVLNLSLIHISEPT
;
A
#
# COMPACT_ATOMS: atom_id res chain seq x y z
N MET A 1 -26.24 25.19 51.66
CA MET A 1 -26.63 24.43 50.47
C MET A 1 -25.85 24.85 49.20
N THR A 2 -25.57 26.12 48.99
CA THR A 2 -24.79 26.68 47.86
C THR A 2 -23.34 26.20 47.80
N LEU A 3 -22.61 26.16 48.93
CA LEU A 3 -21.22 25.69 49.01
C LEU A 3 -21.02 24.19 48.56
N GLY A 4 -22.05 23.35 48.75
CA GLY A 4 -21.99 21.95 48.32
C GLY A 4 -22.12 21.77 46.80
N ILE A 5 -22.91 22.65 46.15
CA ILE A 5 -23.14 22.63 44.71
C ILE A 5 -21.90 23.15 43.96
N GLU A 6 -21.27 24.21 44.45
CA GLU A 6 -20.02 24.73 43.89
C GLU A 6 -18.87 23.73 44.01
N ASN A 7 -18.73 23.05 45.16
CA ASN A 7 -17.72 22.00 45.31
C ASN A 7 -17.97 20.79 44.39
N ALA A 8 -19.22 20.38 44.22
CA ALA A 8 -19.57 19.31 43.29
C ALA A 8 -19.30 19.71 41.83
N ALA A 9 -19.65 20.95 41.43
CA ALA A 9 -19.37 21.46 40.10
C ALA A 9 -17.87 21.53 39.81
N ASN A 10 -17.07 22.00 40.79
CA ASN A 10 -15.61 22.04 40.67
C ASN A 10 -14.98 20.66 40.62
N MET A 11 -15.48 19.68 41.36
CA MET A 11 -15.02 18.29 41.25
C MET A 11 -15.37 17.66 39.89
N ILE A 12 -16.57 17.91 39.36
CA ILE A 12 -16.98 17.41 38.04
C ILE A 12 -16.11 18.07 36.96
N SER A 13 -15.85 19.35 37.04
CA SER A 13 -14.97 20.09 36.13
C SER A 13 -13.53 19.56 36.19
N ALA A 14 -12.98 19.35 37.39
CA ALA A 14 -11.64 18.80 37.58
C ALA A 14 -11.52 17.35 37.05
N THR A 15 -12.54 16.51 37.27
CA THR A 15 -12.58 15.15 36.74
C THR A 15 -12.67 15.15 35.22
N GLY A 16 -13.46 16.03 34.62
CA GLY A 16 -13.55 16.22 33.18
C GLY A 16 -12.23 16.69 32.56
N ALA A 17 -11.56 17.66 33.19
CA ALA A 17 -10.24 18.14 32.75
C ALA A 17 -9.17 17.05 32.87
N LEU A 18 -9.17 16.25 33.94
CA LEU A 18 -8.26 15.12 34.09
C LEU A 18 -8.52 14.05 33.04
N ALA A 19 -9.77 13.69 32.76
CA ALA A 19 -10.13 12.73 31.74
C ALA A 19 -9.70 13.19 30.32
N SER A 20 -9.89 14.48 30.00
CA SER A 20 -9.43 15.05 28.73
C SER A 20 -7.90 15.04 28.62
N THR A 21 -7.18 15.34 29.68
CA THR A 21 -5.71 15.31 29.72
C THR A 21 -5.19 13.89 29.54
N ILE A 22 -5.78 12.88 30.19
CA ILE A 22 -5.42 11.48 30.04
C ILE A 22 -5.70 11.02 28.61
N ALA A 23 -6.82 11.39 28.02
CA ALA A 23 -7.16 11.04 26.63
C ALA A 23 -6.15 11.65 25.64
N ILE A 24 -5.82 12.93 25.77
CA ILE A 24 -4.84 13.62 24.91
C ILE A 24 -3.45 12.98 25.08
N THR A 25 -3.03 12.74 26.31
CA THR A 25 -1.73 12.09 26.59
C THR A 25 -1.66 10.70 25.98
N SER A 26 -2.72 9.90 26.09
CA SER A 26 -2.80 8.57 25.46
C SER A 26 -2.66 8.66 23.94
N VAL A 27 -3.29 9.64 23.29
CA VAL A 27 -3.16 9.87 21.83
C VAL A 27 -1.69 10.12 21.44
N TYR A 28 -0.96 10.96 22.19
CA TYR A 28 0.46 11.21 21.91
C TYR A 28 1.32 9.97 22.08
N TYR A 29 1.08 9.13 23.09
CA TYR A 29 1.78 7.85 23.23
C TYR A 29 1.50 6.90 22.07
N PHE A 30 0.24 6.80 21.61
CA PHE A 30 -0.10 6.00 20.44
C PHE A 30 0.54 6.54 19.16
N ILE A 31 0.59 7.85 18.96
CA ILE A 31 1.28 8.47 17.82
C ILE A 31 2.77 8.14 17.87
N ALA A 32 3.43 8.29 19.00
CA ALA A 32 4.85 7.96 19.16
C ALA A 32 5.12 6.48 18.88
N ALA A 33 4.32 5.58 19.42
CA ALA A 33 4.41 4.15 19.15
C ALA A 33 4.24 3.82 17.65
N ARG A 34 3.29 4.50 16.97
CA ARG A 34 3.07 4.35 15.52
C ARG A 34 4.22 4.89 14.69
N ILE A 35 4.87 5.96 15.10
CA ILE A 35 6.08 6.49 14.44
C ILE A 35 7.22 5.46 14.54
N ILE A 36 7.46 4.92 15.73
CA ILE A 36 8.49 3.88 15.95
C ILE A 36 8.21 2.63 15.11
N LEU A 37 6.96 2.16 15.11
CA LEU A 37 6.52 1.04 14.28
C LEU A 37 6.76 1.33 12.79
N GLY A 38 6.35 2.50 12.30
CA GLY A 38 6.55 2.90 10.91
C GLY A 38 8.01 2.94 10.49
N ILE A 39 8.92 3.41 11.37
CA ILE A 39 10.37 3.37 11.13
C ILE A 39 10.85 1.91 11.03
N GLY A 40 10.38 1.02 11.92
CA GLY A 40 10.73 -0.40 11.90
C GLY A 40 10.24 -1.14 10.66
N GLU A 41 9.08 -0.77 10.14
CA GLU A 41 8.46 -1.41 8.96
C GLU A 41 8.93 -0.83 7.62
N ALA A 42 9.52 0.37 7.61
CA ALA A 42 9.83 1.12 6.39
C ALA A 42 10.72 0.36 5.38
N GLY A 43 11.61 -0.52 5.86
CA GLY A 43 12.50 -1.32 5.04
C GLY A 43 11.85 -2.55 4.37
N ASN A 44 10.69 -2.98 4.81
CA ASN A 44 10.10 -4.28 4.45
C ASN A 44 9.75 -4.37 2.96
N PHE A 45 8.99 -3.42 2.42
CA PHE A 45 8.64 -3.37 1.00
C PHE A 45 9.85 -3.15 0.07
N PRO A 46 10.75 -2.18 0.33
CA PRO A 46 11.98 -2.03 -0.44
C PRO A 46 12.84 -3.30 -0.49
N ALA A 47 12.98 -4.01 0.63
CA ALA A 47 13.70 -5.28 0.68
C ALA A 47 13.01 -6.37 -0.15
N ALA A 48 11.70 -6.54 -0.03
CA ALA A 48 10.92 -7.52 -0.79
C ALA A 48 11.01 -7.27 -2.30
N ILE A 49 10.90 -6.02 -2.75
CA ILE A 49 11.05 -5.67 -4.17
C ILE A 49 12.47 -5.93 -4.66
N LYS A 50 13.49 -5.64 -3.84
CA LYS A 50 14.89 -5.94 -4.17
C LYS A 50 15.10 -7.45 -4.35
N VAL A 51 14.63 -8.27 -3.42
CA VAL A 51 14.71 -9.73 -3.50
C VAL A 51 13.96 -10.27 -4.72
N THR A 52 12.77 -9.72 -5.01
CA THR A 52 12.05 -10.08 -6.23
C THR A 52 12.86 -9.76 -7.49
N ALA A 53 13.59 -8.64 -7.50
CA ALA A 53 14.45 -8.28 -8.64
C ALA A 53 15.72 -9.15 -8.72
N GLU A 54 16.16 -9.75 -7.62
CA GLU A 54 17.31 -10.66 -7.57
C GLU A 54 16.96 -12.09 -8.02
N TYR A 55 15.78 -12.60 -7.62
CA TYR A 55 15.35 -13.98 -7.84
C TYR A 55 14.49 -14.20 -9.08
N PHE A 56 13.93 -13.12 -9.68
CA PHE A 56 13.02 -13.26 -10.82
C PHE A 56 13.45 -12.42 -12.03
N PRO A 57 13.39 -13.01 -13.24
CA PRO A 57 13.60 -12.25 -14.48
C PRO A 57 12.50 -11.19 -14.65
N LYS A 58 12.79 -10.13 -15.42
CA LYS A 58 11.88 -8.98 -15.61
C LYS A 58 10.45 -9.38 -15.99
N LYS A 59 10.29 -10.43 -16.80
CA LYS A 59 8.97 -10.91 -17.26
C LYS A 59 8.07 -11.41 -16.12
N ASP A 60 8.65 -11.96 -15.03
CA ASP A 60 7.90 -12.64 -13.96
C ASP A 60 7.80 -11.82 -12.66
N ARG A 61 8.53 -10.70 -12.56
CA ARG A 61 8.56 -9.84 -11.35
C ARG A 61 7.19 -9.35 -10.90
N ALA A 62 6.31 -8.98 -11.85
CA ALA A 62 4.98 -8.50 -11.49
C ALA A 62 4.11 -9.60 -10.88
N PHE A 63 4.26 -10.84 -11.37
CA PHE A 63 3.55 -11.99 -10.80
C PHE A 63 4.08 -12.31 -9.39
N SER A 64 5.40 -12.37 -9.21
CA SER A 64 6.00 -12.57 -7.89
C SER A 64 5.58 -11.47 -6.90
N THR A 65 5.62 -10.19 -7.33
CA THR A 65 5.16 -9.06 -6.51
C THR A 65 3.69 -9.18 -6.14
N SER A 66 2.83 -9.66 -7.05
CA SER A 66 1.41 -9.84 -6.75
C SER A 66 1.14 -10.94 -5.73
N ILE A 67 1.98 -11.98 -5.69
CA ILE A 67 1.86 -13.05 -4.69
C ILE A 67 2.17 -12.51 -3.29
N PHE A 68 3.27 -11.78 -3.11
CA PHE A 68 3.58 -11.27 -1.78
C PHE A 68 2.62 -10.13 -1.35
N ASN A 69 2.11 -9.32 -2.28
CA ASN A 69 1.06 -8.35 -1.98
C ASN A 69 -0.23 -9.03 -1.49
N ALA A 70 -0.56 -10.24 -2.01
CA ALA A 70 -1.69 -11.01 -1.51
C ALA A 70 -1.51 -11.42 -0.04
N GLY A 71 -0.27 -11.55 0.44
CA GLY A 71 0.03 -11.80 1.86
C GLY A 71 -0.51 -10.70 2.77
N SER A 72 -0.41 -9.43 2.38
CA SER A 72 -0.99 -8.32 3.15
C SER A 72 -2.52 -8.39 3.19
N THR A 73 -3.14 -8.81 2.11
CA THR A 73 -4.60 -9.02 2.03
C THR A 73 -5.04 -10.18 2.92
N ILE A 74 -4.28 -11.28 2.96
CA ILE A 74 -4.52 -12.40 3.88
C ILE A 74 -4.43 -11.94 5.33
N GLY A 75 -3.40 -11.14 5.66
CA GLY A 75 -3.27 -10.53 6.98
C GLY A 75 -4.48 -9.68 7.35
N ALA A 76 -4.94 -8.82 6.44
CA ALA A 76 -6.13 -7.98 6.62
C ALA A 76 -7.43 -8.81 6.78
N LEU A 77 -7.50 -9.99 6.15
CA LEU A 77 -8.63 -10.93 6.28
C LEU A 77 -8.64 -11.61 7.65
N ILE A 78 -7.48 -12.03 8.13
CA ILE A 78 -7.33 -12.82 9.37
C ILE A 78 -7.38 -11.93 10.62
N ALA A 79 -6.81 -10.73 10.56
CA ALA A 79 -6.66 -9.83 11.70
C ALA A 79 -7.98 -9.51 12.44
N PRO A 80 -9.10 -9.15 11.75
CA PRO A 80 -10.37 -8.87 12.41
C PRO A 80 -10.98 -10.09 13.14
N LEU A 81 -10.60 -11.29 12.79
CA LEU A 81 -11.05 -12.53 13.44
C LEU A 81 -10.14 -12.89 14.62
N CYS A 82 -8.83 -12.85 14.41
CA CYS A 82 -7.84 -13.31 15.39
C CYS A 82 -7.60 -12.30 16.51
N ILE A 83 -7.47 -11.00 16.20
CA ILE A 83 -7.09 -9.99 17.19
C ILE A 83 -8.15 -9.82 18.29
N PRO A 84 -9.46 -9.67 17.99
CA PRO A 84 -10.48 -9.55 19.02
C PRO A 84 -10.65 -10.84 19.83
N THR A 85 -10.43 -11.99 19.20
CA THR A 85 -10.50 -13.28 19.88
C THR A 85 -9.36 -13.45 20.87
N LEU A 86 -8.14 -13.08 20.46
CA LEU A 86 -6.97 -13.09 21.31
C LEU A 86 -7.11 -12.10 22.46
N ALA A 87 -7.57 -10.89 22.21
CA ALA A 87 -7.81 -9.88 23.24
C ALA A 87 -8.83 -10.37 24.28
N ARG A 88 -9.97 -10.93 23.85
CA ARG A 88 -10.98 -11.51 24.75
C ARG A 88 -10.44 -12.68 25.56
N TYR A 89 -9.58 -13.51 24.98
CA TYR A 89 -8.93 -14.61 25.68
C TYR A 89 -8.08 -14.11 26.85
N PHE A 90 -7.20 -13.15 26.62
CA PHE A 90 -6.34 -12.59 27.67
C PHE A 90 -7.13 -11.76 28.71
N GLN A 91 -8.16 -11.05 28.27
CA GLN A 91 -9.06 -10.34 29.20
C GLN A 91 -9.75 -11.33 30.18
N ARG A 92 -10.20 -12.49 29.69
CA ARG A 92 -10.78 -13.55 30.54
C ARG A 92 -9.78 -14.16 31.52
N MET A 93 -8.50 -14.17 31.14
CA MET A 93 -7.40 -14.60 32.02
C MET A 93 -7.02 -13.56 33.08
N GLY A 94 -7.65 -12.38 33.07
CA GLY A 94 -7.33 -11.29 34.00
C GLY A 94 -6.03 -10.54 33.68
N VAL A 95 -5.53 -10.63 32.43
CA VAL A 95 -4.30 -9.96 32.01
C VAL A 95 -4.66 -8.65 31.32
N GLY A 96 -4.70 -7.55 32.09
CA GLY A 96 -5.03 -6.21 31.62
C GLY A 96 -6.39 -6.13 30.93
N ASN A 97 -6.49 -5.26 29.90
CA ASN A 97 -7.69 -5.20 29.06
C ASN A 97 -7.66 -6.22 27.90
N GLY A 98 -6.58 -7.02 27.79
CA GLY A 98 -6.39 -8.07 26.78
C GLY A 98 -5.84 -7.60 25.45
N TRP A 99 -6.12 -6.37 25.01
CA TRP A 99 -5.63 -5.85 23.73
C TRP A 99 -4.09 -5.64 23.75
N GLU A 100 -3.52 -5.29 24.91
CA GLU A 100 -2.07 -5.13 25.09
C GLU A 100 -1.34 -6.44 24.76
N MET A 101 -1.88 -7.57 25.25
CA MET A 101 -1.33 -8.89 24.98
C MET A 101 -1.48 -9.29 23.52
N ALA A 102 -2.55 -8.87 22.85
CA ALA A 102 -2.71 -9.10 21.42
C ALA A 102 -1.57 -8.42 20.63
N PHE A 103 -1.19 -7.17 20.95
CA PHE A 103 -0.04 -6.49 20.35
C PHE A 103 1.28 -7.21 20.63
N ILE A 104 1.49 -7.67 21.86
CA ILE A 104 2.73 -8.39 22.26
C ILE A 104 2.84 -9.70 21.47
N VAL A 105 1.77 -10.49 21.36
CA VAL A 105 1.78 -11.76 20.63
C VAL A 105 2.02 -11.54 19.15
N ILE A 106 1.30 -10.62 18.52
CA ILE A 106 1.48 -10.33 17.08
C ILE A 106 2.87 -9.75 16.81
N GLY A 107 3.36 -8.84 17.66
CA GLY A 107 4.74 -8.34 17.57
C GLY A 107 5.78 -9.43 17.74
N GLY A 108 5.55 -10.38 18.66
CA GLY A 108 6.40 -11.56 18.85
C GLY A 108 6.54 -12.44 17.61
N LEU A 109 5.45 -12.61 16.84
CA LEU A 109 5.49 -13.32 15.56
C LEU A 109 6.41 -12.63 14.55
N GLY A 110 6.51 -11.29 14.59
CA GLY A 110 7.44 -10.53 13.76
C GLY A 110 8.91 -10.88 14.05
N PHE A 111 9.28 -11.09 15.30
CA PHE A 111 10.66 -11.52 15.66
C PHE A 111 10.95 -12.95 15.18
N ILE A 112 9.97 -13.85 15.25
CA ILE A 112 10.11 -15.21 14.70
C ILE A 112 10.33 -15.12 13.18
N TRP A 113 9.57 -14.32 12.48
CA TRP A 113 9.74 -14.08 11.03
C TRP A 113 11.12 -13.52 10.72
N MET A 114 11.60 -12.53 11.47
CA MET A 114 12.94 -11.95 11.30
C MET A 114 14.04 -13.01 11.48
N GLY A 115 13.91 -13.87 12.49
CA GLY A 115 14.82 -15.00 12.68
C GLY A 115 14.84 -15.94 11.48
N LEU A 116 13.68 -16.38 11.01
CA LEU A 116 13.56 -17.22 9.81
C LEU A 116 14.19 -16.56 8.59
N TRP A 117 13.97 -15.26 8.39
CA TRP A 117 14.56 -14.51 7.28
C TRP A 117 16.08 -14.54 7.30
N ILE A 118 16.72 -14.27 8.44
CA ILE A 118 18.18 -14.25 8.59
C ILE A 118 18.79 -15.62 8.24
N PHE A 119 18.13 -16.72 8.62
CA PHE A 119 18.65 -18.07 8.35
C PHE A 119 18.37 -18.56 6.93
N MET A 120 17.24 -18.16 6.35
CA MET A 120 16.78 -18.70 5.05
C MET A 120 17.22 -17.85 3.86
N TYR A 121 17.36 -16.53 4.03
CA TYR A 121 17.71 -15.67 2.90
C TYR A 121 19.20 -15.76 2.56
N LYS A 122 19.47 -16.06 1.30
CA LYS A 122 20.79 -15.99 0.66
C LYS A 122 20.61 -15.43 -0.75
N LYS A 123 21.67 -14.87 -1.32
CA LYS A 123 21.61 -14.48 -2.74
C LYS A 123 21.49 -15.71 -3.65
N PRO A 124 20.91 -15.58 -4.88
CA PRO A 124 20.74 -16.73 -5.77
C PRO A 124 22.04 -17.48 -6.07
N ASP A 125 23.15 -16.76 -6.26
CA ASP A 125 24.49 -17.30 -6.53
C ASP A 125 25.16 -17.97 -5.29
N GLU A 126 24.72 -17.61 -4.09
CA GLU A 126 25.22 -18.17 -2.82
C GLU A 126 24.27 -19.23 -2.24
N ASN A 127 23.09 -19.43 -2.83
CA ASN A 127 22.06 -20.30 -2.30
C ASN A 127 22.24 -21.75 -2.76
N PRO A 128 22.58 -22.70 -1.85
CA PRO A 128 22.83 -24.10 -2.19
C PRO A 128 21.57 -24.83 -2.75
N HIS A 129 20.40 -24.27 -2.57
CA HIS A 129 19.14 -24.84 -3.08
C HIS A 129 18.82 -24.43 -4.53
N VAL A 130 19.55 -23.47 -5.09
CA VAL A 130 19.38 -23.00 -6.48
C VAL A 130 20.26 -23.86 -7.39
N ASN A 131 19.66 -24.61 -8.30
CA ASN A 131 20.38 -25.41 -9.28
C ASN A 131 20.85 -24.55 -10.47
N ALA A 132 21.77 -25.11 -11.28
CA ALA A 132 22.36 -24.38 -12.42
C ALA A 132 21.32 -23.95 -13.47
N ALA A 133 20.27 -24.74 -13.72
CA ALA A 133 19.20 -24.40 -14.66
C ALA A 133 18.33 -23.26 -14.12
N GLU A 134 18.03 -23.27 -12.83
CA GLU A 134 17.30 -22.20 -12.16
C GLU A 134 18.12 -20.91 -12.13
N LEU A 135 19.43 -20.99 -11.84
CA LEU A 135 20.30 -19.83 -11.88
C LEU A 135 20.37 -19.23 -13.29
N ALA A 136 20.49 -20.06 -14.34
CA ALA A 136 20.43 -19.58 -15.72
C ALA A 136 19.09 -18.92 -16.07
N TYR A 137 17.98 -19.44 -15.53
CA TYR A 137 16.66 -18.81 -15.70
C TYR A 137 16.57 -17.44 -14.98
N ILE A 138 17.07 -17.32 -13.78
CA ILE A 138 17.13 -16.08 -13.03
C ILE A 138 17.99 -15.04 -13.76
N GLU A 139 19.10 -15.49 -14.38
CA GLU A 139 20.08 -14.62 -15.02
C GLU A 139 19.82 -14.33 -16.49
N GLN A 140 18.77 -14.89 -17.11
CA GLN A 140 18.48 -14.75 -18.54
C GLN A 140 18.44 -13.29 -19.04
N ASP A 141 18.13 -12.34 -18.17
CA ASP A 141 18.15 -10.91 -18.50
C ASP A 141 19.56 -10.30 -18.48
N LYS A 142 20.55 -10.95 -17.79
CA LYS A 142 21.92 -10.46 -17.71
C LYS A 142 22.68 -10.70 -19.03
N ASP A 143 22.39 -11.78 -19.73
CA ASP A 143 23.04 -12.10 -21.00
C ASP A 143 22.60 -11.13 -22.10
N ASN A 144 21.32 -10.74 -22.09
CA ASN A 144 20.82 -9.69 -22.99
C ASN A 144 21.41 -8.29 -22.70
N GLU A 145 21.95 -8.06 -21.51
CA GLU A 145 22.67 -6.82 -21.16
C GLU A 145 24.16 -6.93 -21.45
N LYS A 146 24.78 -8.12 -21.40
CA LYS A 146 26.19 -8.33 -21.76
C LYS A 146 26.44 -8.11 -23.24
N ASP A 147 25.54 -8.55 -24.13
CA ASP A 147 25.62 -8.31 -25.58
C ASP A 147 25.55 -6.81 -25.95
N LYS A 148 24.93 -5.99 -25.06
CA LYS A 148 24.89 -4.53 -25.19
C LYS A 148 26.06 -3.82 -24.50
N LYS A 149 26.79 -4.50 -23.60
CA LYS A 149 27.93 -3.95 -22.83
C LYS A 149 29.31 -4.46 -23.29
N ALA A 150 29.42 -5.07 -24.44
CA ALA A 150 30.70 -5.60 -24.95
C ALA A 150 31.80 -4.53 -25.18
N THR A 151 31.59 -3.30 -24.72
CA THR A 151 32.54 -2.18 -24.89
C THR A 151 32.97 -1.47 -23.60
N THR A 152 32.63 -1.96 -22.38
CA THR A 152 33.12 -1.27 -21.18
C THR A 152 33.47 -2.24 -20.05
N PRO A 153 34.68 -2.18 -19.45
CA PRO A 153 35.12 -3.07 -18.37
C PRO A 153 34.26 -2.90 -17.13
N THR A 154 33.76 -4.03 -16.59
CA THR A 154 33.08 -4.08 -15.28
C THR A 154 34.06 -3.81 -14.15
N THR A 155 34.08 -2.61 -13.64
CA THR A 155 34.69 -2.32 -12.33
C THR A 155 33.72 -2.73 -11.22
N LYS A 156 34.24 -3.40 -10.18
CA LYS A 156 33.53 -3.97 -9.04
C LYS A 156 32.81 -2.95 -8.13
N ASP A 157 32.87 -1.67 -8.42
CA ASP A 157 32.21 -0.58 -7.68
C ASP A 157 31.04 0.01 -8.46
N GLU A 158 29.87 -0.67 -8.48
CA GLU A 158 28.63 0.00 -8.85
C GLU A 158 28.28 1.03 -7.78
N LYS A 159 28.70 2.30 -7.98
CA LYS A 159 28.30 3.43 -7.12
C LYS A 159 26.77 3.49 -7.02
N SER A 160 26.25 3.47 -5.79
CA SER A 160 24.82 3.64 -5.54
C SER A 160 24.39 5.08 -5.87
N ILE A 161 23.20 5.24 -6.45
CA ILE A 161 22.59 6.56 -6.64
C ILE A 161 22.15 7.09 -5.26
N SER A 162 22.58 8.30 -4.90
CA SER A 162 22.09 8.95 -3.67
C SER A 162 20.59 9.21 -3.74
N PHE A 163 19.93 9.23 -2.57
CA PHE A 163 18.49 9.51 -2.45
C PHE A 163 18.07 10.76 -3.20
N LEU A 164 18.78 11.87 -3.02
CA LEU A 164 18.48 13.15 -3.71
C LEU A 164 18.74 13.09 -5.22
N GLN A 165 19.72 12.32 -5.67
CA GLN A 165 20.02 12.16 -7.10
C GLN A 165 18.90 11.41 -7.82
N CYS A 166 18.15 10.53 -7.14
CA CYS A 166 17.01 9.84 -7.74
C CYS A 166 15.96 10.81 -8.28
N PHE A 167 15.76 11.96 -7.64
CA PHE A 167 14.77 12.98 -8.07
C PHE A 167 15.16 13.73 -9.35
N LYS A 168 16.39 13.57 -9.86
CA LYS A 168 16.78 14.11 -11.18
C LYS A 168 16.16 13.33 -12.35
N TYR A 169 15.62 12.16 -12.12
CA TYR A 169 15.08 11.26 -13.15
C TYR A 169 13.55 11.35 -13.24
N PRO A 170 12.97 11.60 -14.43
CA PRO A 170 11.50 11.60 -14.61
C PRO A 170 10.85 10.29 -14.21
N GLN A 171 11.58 9.17 -14.31
CA GLN A 171 11.11 7.85 -13.90
C GLN A 171 10.81 7.79 -12.40
N THR A 172 11.59 8.48 -11.56
CA THR A 172 11.31 8.58 -10.11
C THR A 172 10.03 9.34 -9.86
N TRP A 173 9.82 10.47 -10.54
CA TRP A 173 8.59 11.25 -10.43
C TRP A 173 7.37 10.49 -10.94
N ALA A 174 7.53 9.68 -11.98
CA ALA A 174 6.44 8.80 -12.44
C ALA A 174 6.02 7.81 -11.35
N VAL A 175 6.97 7.18 -10.66
CA VAL A 175 6.69 6.28 -9.54
C VAL A 175 6.09 7.07 -8.37
N PHE A 176 6.64 8.24 -8.05
CA PHE A 176 6.16 9.12 -6.98
C PHE A 176 4.66 9.45 -7.17
N PHE A 177 4.30 10.04 -8.30
CA PHE A 177 2.91 10.42 -8.56
C PHE A 177 1.99 9.23 -8.76
N GLY A 178 2.49 8.15 -9.38
CA GLY A 178 1.72 6.91 -9.51
C GLY A 178 1.32 6.31 -8.16
N LYS A 179 2.20 6.38 -7.15
CA LYS A 179 1.92 5.91 -5.77
C LYS A 179 1.12 6.94 -4.97
N PHE A 180 1.49 8.23 -5.05
CA PHE A 180 0.79 9.31 -4.37
C PHE A 180 -0.71 9.32 -4.66
N MET A 181 -1.08 9.17 -5.94
CA MET A 181 -2.49 9.20 -6.38
C MET A 181 -3.27 7.96 -5.98
N THR A 182 -2.63 6.81 -5.84
CA THR A 182 -3.36 5.53 -5.76
C THR A 182 -3.35 4.86 -4.39
N ASP A 183 -2.29 5.03 -3.59
CA ASP A 183 -2.19 4.35 -2.29
C ASP A 183 -3.22 4.89 -1.29
N GLY A 184 -3.51 6.21 -1.33
CA GLY A 184 -4.56 6.79 -0.50
C GLY A 184 -5.92 6.13 -0.72
N VAL A 185 -6.24 5.76 -1.97
CA VAL A 185 -7.50 5.08 -2.33
C VAL A 185 -7.57 3.69 -1.68
N TRP A 186 -6.48 2.92 -1.74
CA TRP A 186 -6.41 1.61 -1.10
C TRP A 186 -6.65 1.68 0.40
N TRP A 187 -5.94 2.60 1.08
CA TRP A 187 -6.09 2.78 2.52
C TRP A 187 -7.47 3.33 2.89
N PHE A 188 -8.08 4.15 2.02
CA PHE A 188 -9.46 4.58 2.19
C PHE A 188 -10.41 3.38 2.15
N PHE A 189 -10.31 2.50 1.16
CA PHE A 189 -11.12 1.31 1.09
C PHE A 189 -10.94 0.40 2.32
N LEU A 190 -9.71 0.28 2.82
CA LEU A 190 -9.41 -0.55 3.97
C LEU A 190 -9.99 0.01 5.28
N PHE A 191 -9.78 1.29 5.54
CA PHE A 191 -10.12 1.88 6.84
C PHE A 191 -11.55 2.41 6.93
N TRP A 192 -12.11 2.90 5.83
CA TRP A 192 -13.41 3.56 5.87
C TRP A 192 -14.58 2.66 5.46
N THR A 193 -14.35 1.51 4.82
CA THR A 193 -15.45 0.59 4.49
C THR A 193 -16.22 0.11 5.75
N PRO A 194 -15.55 -0.24 6.89
CA PRO A 194 -16.29 -0.54 8.12
C PRO A 194 -17.18 0.60 8.60
N SER A 195 -16.65 1.83 8.60
CA SER A 195 -17.40 3.04 8.98
C SER A 195 -18.54 3.33 7.99
N TYR A 196 -18.29 3.15 6.69
CA TYR A 196 -19.30 3.26 5.64
C TYR A 196 -20.46 2.30 5.85
N LEU A 197 -20.18 1.01 6.11
CA LEU A 197 -21.20 0.00 6.37
C LEU A 197 -22.04 0.35 7.61
N ASN A 198 -21.40 0.86 8.66
CA ASN A 198 -22.12 1.28 9.84
C ASN A 198 -22.96 2.53 9.59
N THR A 199 -22.42 3.53 8.90
CA THR A 199 -23.12 4.81 8.62
C THR A 199 -24.29 4.62 7.66
N GLN A 200 -24.10 3.83 6.60
CA GLN A 200 -25.08 3.67 5.54
C GLN A 200 -26.15 2.61 5.87
N PHE A 201 -25.79 1.55 6.57
CA PHE A 201 -26.65 0.35 6.77
C PHE A 201 -26.85 -0.01 8.24
N GLY A 202 -26.21 0.66 9.19
CA GLY A 202 -26.22 0.28 10.61
C GLY A 202 -25.49 -1.04 10.92
N ILE A 203 -24.72 -1.58 9.94
CA ILE A 203 -24.06 -2.89 10.09
C ILE A 203 -22.71 -2.68 10.80
N LYS A 204 -22.54 -3.34 11.94
CA LYS A 204 -21.26 -3.36 12.68
C LYS A 204 -20.38 -4.47 12.16
N THR A 205 -19.07 -4.24 12.16
CA THR A 205 -18.08 -5.27 11.78
C THR A 205 -18.00 -6.46 12.74
N SER A 206 -18.59 -6.34 13.93
CA SER A 206 -18.74 -7.44 14.90
C SER A 206 -19.89 -8.38 14.58
N ASP A 207 -20.82 -7.95 13.73
CA ASP A 207 -22.03 -8.71 13.38
C ASP A 207 -21.69 -9.77 12.33
N GLY A 208 -22.43 -10.88 12.31
CA GLY A 208 -22.17 -11.95 11.34
C GLY A 208 -22.21 -11.47 9.89
N LEU A 209 -23.16 -10.58 9.55
CA LEU A 209 -23.25 -9.96 8.23
C LEU A 209 -22.05 -9.04 7.95
N GLY A 210 -21.65 -8.21 8.93
CA GLY A 210 -20.49 -7.32 8.79
C GLY A 210 -19.20 -8.09 8.55
N ILE A 211 -18.99 -9.19 9.29
CA ILE A 211 -17.87 -10.11 9.08
C ILE A 211 -17.89 -10.68 7.66
N ALA A 212 -19.05 -11.17 7.19
CA ALA A 212 -19.19 -11.74 5.86
C ALA A 212 -18.92 -10.71 4.75
N LEU A 213 -19.38 -9.48 4.90
CA LEU A 213 -19.15 -8.38 3.95
C LEU A 213 -17.65 -8.02 3.87
N ILE A 214 -16.99 -7.85 5.01
CA ILE A 214 -15.55 -7.54 5.06
C ILE A 214 -14.73 -8.71 4.53
N PHE A 215 -15.08 -9.94 4.88
CA PHE A 215 -14.44 -11.13 4.32
C PHE A 215 -14.55 -11.16 2.79
N THR A 216 -15.75 -10.92 2.25
CA THR A 216 -15.98 -10.90 0.80
C THR A 216 -15.16 -9.82 0.10
N LEU A 217 -15.06 -8.62 0.68
CA LEU A 217 -14.23 -7.54 0.16
C LEU A 217 -12.77 -8.00 -0.03
N TYR A 218 -12.18 -8.57 1.02
CA TYR A 218 -10.78 -9.02 0.96
C TYR A 218 -10.61 -10.26 0.08
N ALA A 219 -11.57 -11.19 0.07
CA ALA A 219 -11.55 -12.33 -0.83
C ALA A 219 -11.54 -11.91 -2.30
N ILE A 220 -12.35 -10.91 -2.69
CA ILE A 220 -12.33 -10.34 -4.04
C ILE A 220 -10.98 -9.65 -4.32
N THR A 221 -10.42 -8.94 -3.36
CA THR A 221 -9.13 -8.27 -3.51
C THR A 221 -7.99 -9.26 -3.82
N MET A 222 -8.06 -10.51 -3.35
CA MET A 222 -7.08 -11.55 -3.69
C MET A 222 -7.03 -11.92 -5.18
N LEU A 223 -8.06 -11.58 -5.97
CA LEU A 223 -8.03 -11.75 -7.43
C LEU A 223 -6.89 -10.97 -8.10
N SER A 224 -6.30 -10.00 -7.40
CA SER A 224 -5.11 -9.26 -7.82
C SER A 224 -3.91 -10.14 -8.20
N ILE A 225 -3.81 -11.36 -7.68
CA ILE A 225 -2.76 -12.33 -8.05
C ILE A 225 -2.77 -12.59 -9.56
N TYR A 226 -3.96 -12.68 -10.15
CA TYR A 226 -4.09 -12.83 -11.61
C TYR A 226 -3.70 -11.56 -12.37
N GLY A 227 -3.88 -10.39 -11.75
CA GLY A 227 -3.46 -9.10 -12.31
C GLY A 227 -1.95 -9.00 -12.51
N GLY A 228 -1.15 -9.63 -11.65
CA GLY A 228 0.31 -9.73 -11.82
C GLY A 228 0.74 -10.54 -13.05
N LYS A 229 -0.09 -11.45 -13.55
CA LYS A 229 0.16 -12.24 -14.78
C LYS A 229 -0.14 -11.47 -16.07
N LEU A 230 -0.98 -10.44 -16.02
CA LEU A 230 -1.46 -9.72 -17.19
C LEU A 230 -0.33 -9.16 -18.07
N PRO A 231 0.74 -8.51 -17.54
CA PRO A 231 1.85 -8.05 -18.36
C PRO A 231 2.55 -9.19 -19.13
N SER A 232 2.77 -10.33 -18.47
CA SER A 232 3.40 -11.49 -19.10
C SER A 232 2.55 -12.03 -20.27
N ILE A 233 1.22 -12.02 -20.10
CA ILE A 233 0.29 -12.41 -21.16
C ILE A 233 0.35 -11.41 -22.32
N ILE A 234 0.39 -10.10 -22.02
CA ILE A 234 0.49 -9.04 -23.04
C ILE A 234 1.81 -9.20 -23.81
N ILE A 235 2.94 -9.40 -23.11
CA ILE A 235 4.25 -9.60 -23.75
C ILE A 235 4.20 -10.80 -24.72
N LYS A 236 3.69 -11.94 -24.27
CA LYS A 236 3.59 -13.14 -25.09
C LYS A 236 2.73 -12.95 -26.34
N LYS A 237 1.63 -12.18 -26.24
CA LYS A 237 0.71 -11.95 -27.37
C LYS A 237 1.15 -10.85 -28.33
N THR A 238 1.87 -9.84 -27.85
CA THR A 238 2.15 -8.62 -28.64
C THR A 238 3.62 -8.34 -28.90
N GLY A 239 4.54 -9.06 -28.24
CA GLY A 239 5.99 -8.82 -28.36
C GLY A 239 6.45 -7.48 -27.72
N LEU A 240 5.62 -6.81 -26.95
CA LEU A 240 5.96 -5.55 -26.32
C LEU A 240 7.06 -5.71 -25.28
N ASN A 241 7.86 -4.65 -25.10
CA ASN A 241 8.80 -4.60 -23.98
C ASN A 241 8.07 -4.60 -22.63
N PRO A 242 8.74 -5.03 -21.54
CA PRO A 242 8.11 -5.16 -20.20
C PRO A 242 7.44 -3.88 -19.71
N TYR A 243 8.07 -2.72 -19.89
CA TYR A 243 7.51 -1.43 -19.48
C TYR A 243 6.18 -1.11 -20.20
N ALA A 244 6.16 -1.26 -21.54
CA ALA A 244 4.95 -0.98 -22.32
C ALA A 244 3.80 -1.94 -21.98
N ALA A 245 4.13 -3.22 -21.73
CA ALA A 245 3.15 -4.21 -21.31
C ALA A 245 2.56 -3.87 -19.92
N ARG A 246 3.41 -3.45 -18.96
CA ARG A 246 2.94 -3.01 -17.63
C ARG A 246 2.08 -1.75 -17.72
N MET A 247 2.50 -0.75 -18.50
CA MET A 247 1.69 0.46 -18.70
C MET A 247 0.33 0.17 -19.31
N ARG A 248 0.23 -0.81 -20.22
CA ARG A 248 -1.07 -1.27 -20.75
C ARG A 248 -1.90 -2.00 -19.69
N ALA A 249 -1.29 -2.89 -18.91
CA ALA A 249 -1.96 -3.58 -17.82
C ALA A 249 -2.48 -2.58 -16.76
N MET A 250 -1.66 -1.60 -16.39
CA MET A 250 -2.02 -0.56 -15.44
C MET A 250 -3.17 0.32 -15.95
N LEU A 251 -3.20 0.63 -17.26
CA LEU A 251 -4.35 1.33 -17.85
C LEU A 251 -5.64 0.52 -17.70
N ILE A 252 -5.59 -0.78 -17.98
CA ILE A 252 -6.75 -1.67 -17.79
C ILE A 252 -7.21 -1.62 -16.33
N PHE A 253 -6.28 -1.75 -15.37
CA PHE A 253 -6.62 -1.71 -13.95
C PHE A 253 -7.14 -0.34 -13.50
N ALA A 254 -6.72 0.77 -14.14
CA ALA A 254 -7.19 2.11 -13.83
C ALA A 254 -8.69 2.34 -14.13
N PHE A 255 -9.30 1.51 -14.97
CA PHE A 255 -10.73 1.59 -15.25
C PHE A 255 -11.62 0.92 -14.20
N PHE A 256 -11.10 -0.07 -13.45
CA PHE A 256 -11.92 -0.79 -12.47
C PHE A 256 -12.38 0.07 -11.27
N PRO A 257 -11.57 1.00 -10.71
CA PRO A 257 -12.04 1.90 -9.67
C PRO A 257 -13.21 2.80 -10.08
N LEU A 258 -13.44 3.05 -11.39
CA LEU A 258 -14.64 3.76 -11.85
C LEU A 258 -15.93 3.06 -11.43
N LEU A 259 -15.90 1.74 -11.26
CA LEU A 259 -17.08 0.99 -10.80
C LEU A 259 -17.51 1.40 -9.39
N VAL A 260 -16.61 1.97 -8.58
CA VAL A 260 -16.92 2.45 -7.23
C VAL A 260 -17.90 3.63 -7.26
N LEU A 261 -18.02 4.35 -8.37
CA LEU A 261 -19.07 5.36 -8.58
C LEU A 261 -20.48 4.78 -8.41
N LEU A 262 -20.66 3.49 -8.69
CA LEU A 262 -21.92 2.79 -8.53
C LEU A 262 -22.14 2.28 -7.09
N ALA A 263 -21.12 2.36 -6.22
CA ALA A 263 -21.21 1.82 -4.86
C ALA A 263 -22.30 2.51 -4.05
N GLN A 264 -22.37 3.85 -4.09
CA GLN A 264 -23.37 4.60 -3.35
C GLN A 264 -24.80 4.40 -3.92
N PRO A 265 -25.05 4.55 -5.24
CA PRO A 265 -26.37 4.31 -5.81
C PRO A 265 -26.86 2.87 -5.60
N LEU A 266 -26.05 1.86 -5.88
CA LEU A 266 -26.45 0.46 -5.71
C LEU A 266 -26.50 0.03 -4.24
N GLY A 267 -25.84 0.76 -3.35
CA GLY A 267 -25.94 0.60 -1.91
C GLY A 267 -27.36 0.76 -1.39
N THR A 268 -28.21 1.56 -2.05
CA THR A 268 -29.63 1.70 -1.68
C THR A 268 -30.41 0.39 -1.86
N ILE A 269 -29.92 -0.53 -2.68
CA ILE A 269 -30.54 -1.83 -2.96
C ILE A 269 -30.04 -2.88 -1.96
N SER A 270 -28.71 -2.97 -1.77
CA SER A 270 -28.11 -3.97 -0.89
C SER A 270 -26.67 -3.59 -0.50
N PRO A 271 -26.22 -3.88 0.74
CA PRO A 271 -24.85 -3.65 1.20
C PRO A 271 -23.81 -4.50 0.46
N TRP A 272 -24.21 -5.55 -0.21
CA TRP A 272 -23.31 -6.40 -1.00
C TRP A 272 -22.74 -5.69 -2.22
N PHE A 273 -23.50 -4.82 -2.88
CA PHE A 273 -23.05 -4.11 -4.07
C PHE A 273 -21.83 -3.20 -3.79
N PRO A 274 -21.89 -2.26 -2.82
CA PRO A 274 -20.71 -1.46 -2.48
C PRO A 274 -19.50 -2.32 -2.13
N VAL A 275 -19.67 -3.37 -1.34
CA VAL A 275 -18.58 -4.25 -0.90
C VAL A 275 -17.91 -4.95 -2.09
N ILE A 276 -18.70 -5.49 -3.02
CA ILE A 276 -18.19 -6.13 -4.23
C ILE A 276 -17.43 -5.12 -5.10
N LEU A 277 -18.02 -3.93 -5.32
CA LEU A 277 -17.42 -2.89 -6.16
C LEU A 277 -16.13 -2.33 -5.56
N ILE A 278 -16.10 -2.09 -4.24
CA ILE A 278 -14.90 -1.68 -3.51
C ILE A 278 -13.85 -2.81 -3.54
N GLY A 279 -14.26 -4.07 -3.37
CA GLY A 279 -13.38 -5.24 -3.48
C GLY A 279 -12.72 -5.36 -4.86
N ILE A 280 -13.47 -5.12 -5.95
CA ILE A 280 -12.94 -5.07 -7.32
C ILE A 280 -11.95 -3.91 -7.46
N GLY A 281 -12.27 -2.72 -6.93
CA GLY A 281 -11.36 -1.58 -6.87
C GLY A 281 -10.07 -1.91 -6.11
N GLY A 282 -10.18 -2.64 -4.98
CA GLY A 282 -9.05 -3.14 -4.20
C GLY A 282 -8.19 -4.14 -4.96
N ALA A 283 -8.81 -5.08 -5.69
CA ALA A 283 -8.08 -6.02 -6.56
C ALA A 283 -7.31 -5.30 -7.67
N ALA A 284 -7.93 -4.28 -8.26
CA ALA A 284 -7.29 -3.42 -9.25
C ALA A 284 -6.11 -2.64 -8.65
N HIS A 285 -6.25 -2.10 -7.43
CA HIS A 285 -5.15 -1.44 -6.73
C HIS A 285 -3.96 -2.38 -6.51
N GLN A 286 -4.17 -3.56 -5.96
CA GLN A 286 -3.08 -4.51 -5.70
C GLN A 286 -2.39 -4.96 -6.99
N SER A 287 -3.16 -5.13 -8.07
CA SER A 287 -2.62 -5.40 -9.41
C SER A 287 -1.81 -4.21 -9.94
N TRP A 288 -2.28 -2.99 -9.75
CA TRP A 288 -1.57 -1.75 -10.06
C TRP A 288 -0.26 -1.64 -9.27
N SER A 289 -0.32 -1.84 -7.96
CA SER A 289 0.83 -1.78 -7.04
C SER A 289 1.93 -2.78 -7.44
N ALA A 290 1.57 -4.02 -7.77
CA ALA A 290 2.52 -5.02 -8.25
C ALA A 290 3.22 -4.58 -9.55
N ASN A 291 2.51 -3.94 -10.46
CA ASN A 291 3.06 -3.47 -11.72
C ASN A 291 3.96 -2.23 -11.55
N ILE A 292 3.57 -1.25 -10.74
CA ILE A 292 4.38 -0.04 -10.53
C ILE A 292 5.72 -0.38 -9.85
N PHE A 293 5.72 -1.25 -8.83
CA PHE A 293 6.96 -1.71 -8.20
C PHE A 293 7.84 -2.50 -9.15
N SER A 294 7.25 -3.35 -10.00
CA SER A 294 8.01 -4.08 -11.01
C SER A 294 8.60 -3.15 -12.07
N THR A 295 7.92 -2.04 -12.38
CA THR A 295 8.43 -1.00 -13.29
C THR A 295 9.70 -0.33 -12.75
N VAL A 296 9.81 -0.15 -11.42
CA VAL A 296 11.06 0.32 -10.78
C VAL A 296 12.20 -0.65 -11.10
N GLY A 297 11.98 -1.96 -10.94
CA GLY A 297 12.98 -2.98 -11.25
C GLY A 297 13.37 -3.06 -12.73
N ASP A 298 12.52 -2.60 -13.64
CA ASP A 298 12.80 -2.58 -15.07
C ASP A 298 13.61 -1.36 -15.51
N MET A 299 13.40 -0.21 -14.84
CA MET A 299 13.96 1.08 -15.27
C MET A 299 15.21 1.50 -14.51
N PHE A 300 15.42 1.00 -13.30
CA PHE A 300 16.51 1.42 -12.43
C PHE A 300 17.58 0.33 -12.28
N PRO A 301 18.86 0.71 -12.09
CA PRO A 301 19.91 -0.25 -11.74
C PRO A 301 19.60 -0.87 -10.37
N LYS A 302 20.08 -2.10 -10.13
CA LYS A 302 19.80 -2.87 -8.91
C LYS A 302 20.13 -2.10 -7.62
N THR A 303 21.18 -1.27 -7.65
CA THR A 303 21.61 -0.44 -6.52
C THR A 303 20.62 0.68 -6.14
N ALA A 304 19.76 1.11 -7.06
CA ALA A 304 18.78 2.17 -6.84
C ALA A 304 17.36 1.67 -6.60
N ILE A 305 17.06 0.38 -6.87
CA ILE A 305 15.70 -0.18 -6.77
C ILE A 305 15.10 0.07 -5.38
N ALA A 306 15.82 -0.27 -4.32
CA ALA A 306 15.32 -0.12 -2.95
C ALA A 306 15.05 1.36 -2.61
N THR A 307 15.95 2.28 -3.01
CA THR A 307 15.80 3.72 -2.78
C THR A 307 14.58 4.27 -3.50
N VAL A 308 14.40 3.95 -4.79
CA VAL A 308 13.26 4.44 -5.58
C VAL A 308 11.95 3.80 -5.10
N THR A 309 11.96 2.54 -4.68
CA THR A 309 10.81 1.89 -4.03
C THR A 309 10.44 2.61 -2.73
N GLY A 310 11.43 2.98 -1.92
CA GLY A 310 11.23 3.78 -0.71
C GLY A 310 10.64 5.17 -0.99
N ILE A 311 11.12 5.86 -2.04
CA ILE A 311 10.54 7.13 -2.49
C ILE A 311 9.09 6.96 -2.91
N GLY A 312 8.76 5.89 -3.64
CA GLY A 312 7.39 5.54 -3.99
C GLY A 312 6.52 5.27 -2.76
N GLY A 313 7.04 4.53 -1.79
CA GLY A 313 6.35 4.25 -0.52
C GLY A 313 6.09 5.53 0.30
N MET A 314 7.07 6.44 0.37
CA MET A 314 6.93 7.75 1.01
C MET A 314 5.84 8.58 0.31
N ALA A 315 5.85 8.63 -1.01
CA ALA A 315 4.83 9.33 -1.79
C ALA A 315 3.42 8.76 -1.54
N GLY A 316 3.29 7.43 -1.52
CA GLY A 316 2.05 6.74 -1.19
C GLY A 316 1.55 7.04 0.22
N GLY A 317 2.47 7.10 1.20
CA GLY A 317 2.15 7.50 2.58
C GLY A 317 1.64 8.94 2.69
N ILE A 318 2.28 9.87 1.97
CA ILE A 318 1.81 11.27 1.91
C ILE A 318 0.43 11.35 1.25
N GLY A 319 0.22 10.67 0.12
CA GLY A 319 -1.07 10.62 -0.56
C GLY A 319 -2.17 10.01 0.33
N CYS A 320 -1.82 8.97 1.09
CA CYS A 320 -2.70 8.37 2.08
C CYS A 320 -3.09 9.40 3.16
N MET A 321 -2.13 10.07 3.77
CA MET A 321 -2.38 11.07 4.81
C MET A 321 -3.30 12.18 4.30
N VAL A 322 -3.05 12.71 3.11
CA VAL A 322 -3.86 13.76 2.50
C VAL A 322 -5.29 13.29 2.27
N LEU A 323 -5.50 12.11 1.66
CA LEU A 323 -6.84 11.61 1.38
C LEU A 323 -7.61 11.28 2.66
N GLN A 324 -6.95 10.66 3.66
CA GLN A 324 -7.61 10.32 4.93
C GLN A 324 -8.03 11.57 5.69
N TYR A 325 -7.18 12.60 5.72
CA TYR A 325 -7.49 13.87 6.36
C TYR A 325 -8.68 14.56 5.68
N ILE A 326 -8.63 14.70 4.34
CA ILE A 326 -9.73 15.30 3.57
C ILE A 326 -11.04 14.51 3.76
N ALA A 327 -10.98 13.19 3.75
CA ALA A 327 -12.16 12.34 3.96
C ALA A 327 -12.76 12.56 5.36
N GLY A 328 -11.92 12.61 6.40
CA GLY A 328 -12.36 12.85 7.77
C GLY A 328 -13.07 14.19 7.93
N GLU A 329 -12.44 15.28 7.48
CA GLU A 329 -13.02 16.63 7.51
C GLU A 329 -14.32 16.71 6.70
N LEU A 330 -14.33 16.11 5.51
CA LEU A 330 -15.54 16.09 4.67
C LEU A 330 -16.70 15.35 5.33
N PHE A 331 -16.44 14.25 6.05
CA PHE A 331 -17.52 13.51 6.72
C PHE A 331 -18.07 14.25 7.93
N VAL A 332 -17.24 15.00 8.67
CA VAL A 332 -17.69 15.90 9.73
C VAL A 332 -18.54 17.01 9.14
N TYR A 333 -18.00 17.73 8.16
CA TYR A 333 -18.71 18.81 7.48
C TYR A 333 -20.05 18.36 6.87
N ALA A 334 -20.05 17.23 6.14
CA ALA A 334 -21.25 16.70 5.52
C ALA A 334 -22.31 16.29 6.56
N GLY A 335 -21.90 15.78 7.72
CA GLY A 335 -22.80 15.44 8.82
C GLY A 335 -23.39 16.66 9.53
N GLU A 336 -22.60 17.70 9.76
CA GLU A 336 -23.02 18.91 10.48
C GLU A 336 -23.89 19.83 9.62
N THR A 337 -23.56 19.95 8.31
CA THR A 337 -24.30 20.83 7.37
C THR A 337 -25.43 20.14 6.66
N ASN A 338 -25.62 18.84 6.90
CA ASN A 338 -26.53 18.00 6.12
C ASN A 338 -26.33 18.15 4.59
N MET A 339 -25.03 18.17 4.19
CA MET A 339 -24.60 18.36 2.80
C MET A 339 -25.39 17.44 1.86
N THR A 340 -25.81 17.99 0.72
CA THR A 340 -26.46 17.19 -0.34
C THR A 340 -25.56 17.05 -1.57
N PHE A 341 -25.46 15.84 -2.10
CA PHE A 341 -24.72 15.54 -3.33
C PHE A 341 -25.35 14.37 -4.08
N MET A 342 -25.72 14.60 -5.33
CA MET A 342 -26.29 13.58 -6.24
C MET A 342 -27.48 12.80 -5.64
N GLY A 343 -28.31 13.45 -4.85
CA GLY A 343 -29.50 12.85 -4.21
C GLY A 343 -29.23 12.13 -2.88
N PHE A 344 -28.01 12.20 -2.36
CA PHE A 344 -27.66 11.74 -1.02
C PHE A 344 -27.47 12.93 -0.08
N GLU A 345 -27.76 12.73 1.22
CA GLU A 345 -27.71 13.76 2.23
C GLU A 345 -26.78 13.35 3.39
N GLY A 346 -26.15 14.33 4.04
CA GLY A 346 -25.27 14.13 5.17
C GLY A 346 -24.01 13.33 4.85
N LYS A 347 -23.57 12.46 5.77
CA LYS A 347 -22.38 11.62 5.60
C LYS A 347 -22.41 10.73 4.35
N PRO A 348 -23.53 10.12 3.95
CA PRO A 348 -23.65 9.41 2.66
C PRO A 348 -23.24 10.23 1.44
N ALA A 349 -23.57 11.52 1.39
CA ALA A 349 -23.13 12.44 0.34
C ALA A 349 -21.60 12.62 0.37
N GLY A 350 -21.01 12.76 1.58
CA GLY A 350 -19.56 12.83 1.76
C GLY A 350 -18.86 11.59 1.23
N TYR A 351 -19.35 10.40 1.54
CA TYR A 351 -18.80 9.15 1.00
C TYR A 351 -18.85 9.12 -0.53
N PHE A 352 -19.94 9.58 -1.12
CA PHE A 352 -20.06 9.59 -2.58
C PHE A 352 -19.04 10.53 -3.24
N VAL A 353 -18.78 11.70 -2.66
CA VAL A 353 -17.72 12.61 -3.14
C VAL A 353 -16.35 11.92 -3.10
N ILE A 354 -16.01 11.24 -2.00
CA ILE A 354 -14.73 10.52 -1.92
C ILE A 354 -14.68 9.35 -2.92
N PHE A 355 -15.78 8.65 -3.15
CA PHE A 355 -15.84 7.61 -4.19
C PHE A 355 -15.58 8.19 -5.59
N CYS A 356 -16.05 9.42 -5.89
CA CYS A 356 -15.71 10.11 -7.13
C CYS A 356 -14.21 10.40 -7.24
N VAL A 357 -13.56 10.84 -6.17
CA VAL A 357 -12.10 11.04 -6.13
C VAL A 357 -11.37 9.72 -6.35
N CYS A 358 -11.75 8.67 -5.61
CA CYS A 358 -11.15 7.34 -5.74
C CYS A 358 -11.28 6.77 -7.15
N ALA A 359 -12.43 6.99 -7.80
CA ALA A 359 -12.72 6.49 -9.13
C ALA A 359 -11.76 7.03 -10.19
N VAL A 360 -11.40 8.33 -10.14
CA VAL A 360 -10.58 8.98 -11.17
C VAL A 360 -9.08 8.97 -10.85
N ALA A 361 -8.69 8.74 -9.60
CA ALA A 361 -7.31 8.85 -9.13
C ALA A 361 -6.32 7.99 -9.94
N TYR A 362 -6.71 6.77 -10.32
CA TYR A 362 -5.85 5.85 -11.08
C TYR A 362 -5.65 6.32 -12.52
N LEU A 363 -6.69 6.83 -13.17
CA LEU A 363 -6.58 7.37 -14.52
C LEU A 363 -5.67 8.60 -14.54
N ILE A 364 -5.83 9.50 -13.56
CA ILE A 364 -4.97 10.68 -13.41
C ILE A 364 -3.52 10.23 -13.16
N GLY A 365 -3.30 9.30 -12.23
CA GLY A 365 -1.98 8.73 -11.94
C GLY A 365 -1.35 8.11 -13.18
N TRP A 366 -2.10 7.33 -13.97
CA TRP A 366 -1.63 6.75 -15.22
C TRP A 366 -1.24 7.82 -16.25
N CYS A 367 -2.06 8.84 -16.44
CA CYS A 367 -1.79 9.94 -17.37
C CYS A 367 -0.48 10.67 -16.99
N ILE A 368 -0.28 10.98 -15.70
CA ILE A 368 0.95 11.62 -15.20
C ILE A 368 2.17 10.72 -15.46
N MET A 369 2.08 9.43 -15.10
CA MET A 369 3.17 8.48 -15.33
C MET A 369 3.52 8.38 -16.82
N LYS A 370 2.52 8.33 -17.70
CA LYS A 370 2.69 8.25 -19.15
C LYS A 370 3.27 9.53 -19.75
N ALA A 371 2.90 10.68 -19.21
CA ALA A 371 3.45 11.99 -19.62
C ALA A 371 4.92 12.11 -19.22
N LEU A 372 5.29 11.69 -18.01
CA LEU A 372 6.67 11.75 -17.51
C LEU A 372 7.59 10.73 -18.19
N VAL A 373 7.08 9.53 -18.50
CA VAL A 373 7.83 8.45 -19.12
C VAL A 373 7.04 7.86 -20.29
N PRO A 374 6.99 8.56 -21.44
CA PRO A 374 6.19 8.11 -22.59
C PRO A 374 6.71 6.83 -23.24
N LYS A 375 8.02 6.54 -23.15
CA LYS A 375 8.66 5.36 -23.74
C LYS A 375 9.59 4.69 -22.71
N TYR A 376 9.86 3.40 -22.92
CA TYR A 376 10.84 2.66 -22.12
C TYR A 376 12.23 3.32 -22.24
N LYS A 377 12.74 3.81 -21.12
CA LYS A 377 14.05 4.48 -21.03
C LYS A 377 14.71 4.07 -19.73
N PRO A 378 15.42 2.93 -19.70
CA PRO A 378 16.16 2.50 -18.52
C PRO A 378 17.29 3.48 -18.20
N ILE A 379 17.54 3.70 -16.91
CA ILE A 379 18.60 4.57 -16.42
C ILE A 379 19.92 3.79 -16.48
N VAL A 380 20.86 4.30 -17.28
CA VAL A 380 22.23 3.83 -17.34
C VAL A 380 23.10 4.85 -16.63
N LEU A 381 23.85 4.43 -15.61
CA LEU A 381 24.78 5.32 -14.91
C LEU A 381 26.03 5.52 -15.76
N ASN A 382 26.15 6.68 -16.41
CA ASN A 382 27.38 7.09 -17.08
C ASN A 382 28.35 7.68 -16.03
N LEU A 383 29.44 6.98 -15.77
CA LEU A 383 30.49 7.38 -14.83
C LEU A 383 31.22 8.69 -15.23
N SER A 384 31.13 9.10 -16.49
CA SER A 384 31.84 10.27 -17.04
C SER A 384 31.28 11.63 -16.64
N LEU A 385 30.03 11.73 -16.18
CA LEU A 385 29.38 12.99 -15.81
C LEU A 385 29.52 13.37 -14.32
N ILE A 386 30.07 12.48 -13.50
CA ILE A 386 30.16 12.67 -12.04
C ILE A 386 31.48 13.37 -11.65
N HIS A 387 32.50 13.37 -12.53
CA HIS A 387 33.79 14.02 -12.27
C HIS A 387 33.86 15.52 -12.54
N ILE A 388 32.79 16.15 -13.02
CA ILE A 388 32.80 17.59 -13.38
C ILE A 388 32.32 18.51 -12.24
N SER A 389 31.95 17.96 -11.05
CA SER A 389 31.40 18.76 -9.95
C SER A 389 32.17 18.67 -8.63
N GLU A 390 33.48 18.32 -8.63
CA GLU A 390 34.32 18.64 -7.48
C GLU A 390 34.97 20.02 -7.70
N PRO A 391 34.64 21.04 -6.88
CA PRO A 391 35.39 22.28 -6.89
C PRO A 391 36.74 22.01 -6.27
N THR A 392 37.78 22.40 -7.00
CA THR A 392 39.15 22.57 -6.52
C THR A 392 39.20 23.53 -5.35
#